data_ae3948e8b3ffe95717b5b323073c9d12
#
_entry.id   ae3948e8b3ffe95717b5b323073c9d12
#
_cell.length_a   1.000
_cell.length_b   1.000
_cell.length_c   1.000
_cell.angle_alpha   90.00
_cell.angle_beta   90.00
_cell.angle_gamma   90.00
#
_symmetry.space_group_name_H-M   'P 1'
#
loop_
_entity.id
_entity.type
_entity.pdbx_description
1 polymer ?
#
loop_
_entity_poly.entity_id
_entity_poly.type
_entity_poly.pdbx_seq_one_letter_code
_entity_poly.pdbx_strand_id
1 'polypeptide(L)'
;MFGVRDFQSTIRNQQSKIPLTTPTKSSALQKAGLFYLVFVMFSYTTGGPFGLEDMVTTSGPGITLLYLLILPFFWCIPVSLVSAELTTAMPVEGGFYRWTRAAFGDFWGFLAGWWNWTASFCLGGVYGVLFADYLKYPFPRMSWWEHYLVSVGLIALLTWVNVRGIQLVGQVATALEIFIFIPVIAMVVIAFTRWHFNPFHPWLVPHQATFKIFGVGLALGLWLYSGYEQLSTVAEEVENPQRSYPRALALVVPLSIAAYFLPALAGLASAGNWDQWHTGFFSDAARMIGGAWLGTWMTLAAMIGNVALLNSTILTTTRMPFAMAEDGYLPDLLTRKHARYGTPWLAIVASAIIYAALAWQSLGQLISVYIWLRSATTILTVLSAWKLRRSQPDLPRSFVVPGGAAGMFYVVAAPILMAIVALLGGNTFATIGGAIAIVVGPIVYGLLRLRNPRTAEN
;
A
#
# COMPACT_ATOMS: atom_id res chain seq x y z
N MET A 1 36.36 1.51 5.32
CA MET A 1 36.17 1.01 6.71
C MET A 1 35.72 2.14 7.62
N PHE A 2 35.07 3.15 7.06
CA PHE A 2 34.50 4.31 7.75
C PHE A 2 33.00 4.24 7.59
N GLY A 3 32.22 4.00 8.60
CA GLY A 3 30.75 4.02 8.47
C GLY A 3 29.97 3.35 9.61
N VAL A 4 30.55 2.35 10.27
CA VAL A 4 29.82 1.60 11.31
C VAL A 4 29.95 2.25 12.68
N ARG A 5 31.09 2.86 13.00
CA ARG A 5 31.29 3.60 14.26
C ARG A 5 30.48 4.89 14.31
N ASP A 6 30.36 5.59 13.18
CA ASP A 6 29.61 6.85 13.11
C ASP A 6 28.09 6.62 13.20
N PHE A 7 27.59 5.54 12.61
CA PHE A 7 26.16 5.20 12.70
C PHE A 7 25.76 4.79 14.14
N GLN A 8 26.60 4.01 14.81
CA GLN A 8 26.36 3.68 16.23
C GLN A 8 26.51 4.91 17.15
N SER A 9 27.41 5.84 16.81
CA SER A 9 27.53 7.12 17.53
C SER A 9 26.33 8.03 17.27
N THR A 10 25.77 8.01 16.06
CA THR A 10 24.58 8.78 15.72
C THR A 10 23.33 8.24 16.42
N ILE A 11 23.15 6.91 16.50
CA ILE A 11 22.06 6.29 17.28
C ILE A 11 22.26 6.60 18.78
N ARG A 12 23.47 6.50 19.29
CA ARG A 12 23.78 6.82 20.68
C ARG A 12 23.61 8.31 21.00
N ASN A 13 23.96 9.19 20.07
CA ASN A 13 23.78 10.65 20.21
C ASN A 13 22.30 11.07 20.05
N GLN A 14 21.50 10.37 19.26
CA GLN A 14 20.06 10.64 19.21
C GLN A 14 19.37 10.16 20.51
N GLN A 15 19.78 9.03 21.07
CA GLN A 15 19.30 8.59 22.39
C GLN A 15 19.74 9.51 23.54
N SER A 16 20.89 10.18 23.41
CA SER A 16 21.39 11.12 24.45
C SER A 16 20.85 12.55 24.32
N LYS A 17 20.25 12.92 23.21
CA LYS A 17 19.62 14.24 22.99
C LYS A 17 18.13 14.29 23.34
N ILE A 18 17.53 13.18 23.73
CA ILE A 18 16.20 13.18 24.36
C ILE A 18 16.46 13.65 25.82
N PRO A 19 15.97 14.84 26.24
CA PRO A 19 16.07 15.22 27.61
C PRO A 19 15.38 14.15 28.45
N LEU A 20 16.07 13.57 29.40
CA LEU A 20 15.51 12.72 30.45
C LEU A 20 14.55 13.59 31.28
N THR A 21 13.42 13.95 30.68
CA THR A 21 12.26 14.33 31.49
C THR A 21 11.92 13.08 32.29
N THR A 22 11.98 13.23 33.61
CA THR A 22 11.49 12.26 34.60
C THR A 22 10.30 11.50 34.03
N PRO A 23 10.29 10.16 34.07
CA PRO A 23 9.19 9.40 33.57
C PRO A 23 7.92 9.79 34.31
N THR A 24 7.15 10.70 33.79
CA THR A 24 5.72 10.71 34.06
C THR A 24 5.27 9.28 33.80
N LYS A 25 4.68 8.62 34.78
CA LYS A 25 4.17 7.25 34.73
C LYS A 25 3.57 7.02 33.33
N SER A 26 4.38 6.51 32.41
CA SER A 26 3.95 5.90 31.19
C SER A 26 3.02 4.80 31.68
N SER A 27 1.73 4.95 31.46
CA SER A 27 0.81 3.83 31.46
C SER A 27 1.51 2.79 30.60
N ALA A 28 1.89 1.65 31.18
CA ALA A 28 2.49 0.57 30.44
C ALA A 28 1.54 0.30 29.26
N LEU A 29 1.92 0.75 28.06
CA LEU A 29 1.18 0.50 26.83
C LEU A 29 1.03 -1.02 26.80
N GLN A 30 -0.20 -1.50 26.98
CA GLN A 30 -0.49 -2.92 26.85
C GLN A 30 -0.03 -3.33 25.47
N LYS A 31 1.02 -4.15 25.42
CA LYS A 31 1.54 -4.63 24.14
C LYS A 31 0.42 -5.30 23.38
N ALA A 32 0.30 -4.96 22.12
CA ALA A 32 -0.76 -5.41 21.25
C ALA A 32 -0.73 -6.94 21.08
N GLY A 33 -1.80 -7.60 21.43
CA GLY A 33 -1.95 -9.05 21.27
C GLY A 33 -2.15 -9.46 19.81
N LEU A 34 -2.06 -10.78 19.54
CA LEU A 34 -2.16 -11.34 18.20
C LEU A 34 -3.42 -10.88 17.44
N PHE A 35 -4.60 -10.87 18.06
CA PHE A 35 -5.84 -10.47 17.40
C PHE A 35 -5.84 -9.00 16.98
N TYR A 36 -5.29 -8.11 17.79
CA TYR A 36 -5.13 -6.71 17.41
C TYR A 36 -4.19 -6.57 16.22
N LEU A 37 -3.08 -7.31 16.21
CA LEU A 37 -2.15 -7.31 15.08
C LEU A 37 -2.82 -7.79 13.80
N VAL A 38 -3.58 -8.91 13.86
CA VAL A 38 -4.36 -9.43 12.72
C VAL A 38 -5.36 -8.38 12.21
N PHE A 39 -6.10 -7.75 13.11
CA PHE A 39 -7.06 -6.72 12.75
C PHE A 39 -6.39 -5.53 12.06
N VAL A 40 -5.34 -4.98 12.66
CA VAL A 40 -4.59 -3.85 12.09
C VAL A 40 -3.98 -4.23 10.74
N MET A 41 -3.40 -5.42 10.61
CA MET A 41 -2.89 -5.94 9.33
C MET A 41 -3.97 -5.98 8.27
N PHE A 42 -5.12 -6.52 8.60
CA PHE A 42 -6.22 -6.67 7.66
C PHE A 42 -6.78 -5.31 7.24
N SER A 43 -7.06 -4.43 8.20
CA SER A 43 -7.61 -3.08 7.95
C SER A 43 -6.69 -2.20 7.10
N TYR A 44 -5.36 -2.31 7.27
CA TYR A 44 -4.41 -1.53 6.46
C TYR A 44 -4.29 -2.02 5.02
N THR A 45 -4.62 -3.28 4.77
CA THR A 45 -4.39 -3.92 3.47
C THR A 45 -5.68 -4.15 2.68
N THR A 46 -6.83 -4.20 3.36
CA THR A 46 -8.07 -4.64 2.74
C THR A 46 -9.22 -3.69 3.06
N GLY A 47 -9.42 -2.70 2.21
CA GLY A 47 -10.60 -1.82 2.25
C GLY A 47 -11.84 -2.41 1.57
N GLY A 48 -11.91 -3.75 1.41
CA GLY A 48 -12.91 -4.46 0.63
C GLY A 48 -12.40 -4.88 -0.76
N PRO A 49 -13.18 -5.63 -1.55
CA PRO A 49 -12.79 -6.15 -2.87
C PRO A 49 -12.78 -5.09 -3.98
N PHE A 50 -12.81 -3.83 -3.63
CA PHE A 50 -13.04 -2.71 -4.53
C PHE A 50 -11.80 -2.34 -5.34
N GLY A 51 -11.98 -2.14 -6.67
CA GLY A 51 -10.90 -1.81 -7.60
C GLY A 51 -10.26 -3.03 -8.27
N LEU A 52 -10.70 -4.27 -7.97
CA LEU A 52 -10.22 -5.47 -8.66
C LEU A 52 -10.99 -5.75 -9.96
N GLU A 53 -12.12 -5.09 -10.18
CA GLU A 53 -13.04 -5.37 -11.29
C GLU A 53 -12.35 -5.25 -12.66
N ASP A 54 -11.48 -4.27 -12.82
CA ASP A 54 -10.73 -4.07 -14.07
C ASP A 54 -9.73 -5.22 -14.35
N MET A 55 -9.39 -6.05 -13.36
CA MET A 55 -8.59 -7.26 -13.60
C MET A 55 -9.35 -8.26 -14.46
N VAL A 56 -10.66 -8.36 -14.26
CA VAL A 56 -11.53 -9.31 -14.98
C VAL A 56 -11.54 -9.00 -16.49
N THR A 57 -11.71 -7.73 -16.86
CA THR A 57 -11.75 -7.32 -18.25
C THR A 57 -10.38 -7.23 -18.91
N THR A 58 -9.30 -6.98 -18.13
CA THR A 58 -7.95 -6.85 -18.68
C THR A 58 -7.21 -8.18 -18.80
N SER A 59 -7.42 -9.13 -17.88
CA SER A 59 -6.71 -10.42 -17.86
C SER A 59 -7.61 -11.63 -18.20
N GLY A 60 -8.91 -11.48 -18.01
CA GLY A 60 -9.90 -12.56 -18.12
C GLY A 60 -10.26 -13.15 -16.75
N PRO A 61 -11.47 -13.73 -16.63
CA PRO A 61 -11.98 -14.30 -15.38
C PRO A 61 -11.05 -15.33 -14.73
N GLY A 62 -10.61 -16.33 -15.50
CA GLY A 62 -9.79 -17.43 -14.98
C GLY A 62 -8.44 -16.94 -14.44
N ILE A 63 -7.73 -16.09 -15.19
CA ILE A 63 -6.44 -15.51 -14.74
C ILE A 63 -6.65 -14.58 -13.57
N THR A 64 -7.71 -13.79 -13.51
CA THR A 64 -8.02 -12.94 -12.35
C THR A 64 -8.15 -13.76 -11.09
N LEU A 65 -8.95 -14.83 -11.11
CA LEU A 65 -9.10 -15.73 -9.97
C LEU A 65 -7.77 -16.41 -9.59
N LEU A 66 -6.95 -16.79 -10.58
CA LEU A 66 -5.63 -17.33 -10.34
C LEU A 66 -4.71 -16.31 -9.65
N TYR A 67 -4.67 -15.06 -10.13
CA TYR A 67 -3.88 -14.00 -9.48
C TYR A 67 -4.27 -13.79 -8.03
N LEU A 68 -5.57 -13.74 -7.74
CA LEU A 68 -6.04 -13.57 -6.36
C LEU A 68 -5.63 -14.71 -5.42
N LEU A 69 -5.38 -15.92 -5.95
CA LEU A 69 -4.90 -17.05 -5.17
C LEU A 69 -3.38 -17.09 -4.99
N ILE A 70 -2.62 -16.74 -6.05
CA ILE A 70 -1.17 -16.99 -6.05
C ILE A 70 -0.32 -15.78 -5.64
N LEU A 71 -0.77 -14.54 -5.93
CA LEU A 71 0.03 -13.35 -5.66
C LEU A 71 0.41 -13.17 -4.19
N PRO A 72 -0.40 -13.53 -3.19
CA PRO A 72 0.02 -13.47 -1.80
C PRO A 72 1.32 -14.22 -1.52
N PHE A 73 1.53 -15.35 -2.15
CA PHE A 73 2.73 -16.17 -1.96
C PHE A 73 3.97 -15.57 -2.63
N PHE A 74 3.82 -14.86 -3.73
CA PHE A 74 4.96 -14.31 -4.46
C PHE A 74 5.24 -12.84 -4.14
N TRP A 75 4.29 -12.13 -3.56
CA TRP A 75 4.42 -10.71 -3.26
C TRP A 75 4.20 -10.39 -1.78
N CYS A 76 2.99 -10.60 -1.27
CA CYS A 76 2.59 -10.21 0.07
C CYS A 76 3.44 -10.86 1.17
N ILE A 77 3.50 -12.19 1.22
CA ILE A 77 4.23 -12.94 2.26
C ILE A 77 5.72 -12.61 2.25
N PRO A 78 6.43 -12.67 1.11
CA PRO A 78 7.85 -12.32 1.06
C PRO A 78 8.15 -10.91 1.55
N VAL A 79 7.41 -9.91 1.08
CA VAL A 79 7.62 -8.51 1.45
C VAL A 79 7.33 -8.28 2.93
N SER A 80 6.27 -8.89 3.46
CA SER A 80 5.89 -8.78 4.87
C SER A 80 6.92 -9.40 5.81
N LEU A 81 7.45 -10.59 5.45
CA LEU A 81 8.48 -11.25 6.26
C LEU A 81 9.79 -10.44 6.28
N VAL A 82 10.19 -9.88 5.15
CA VAL A 82 11.36 -8.99 5.07
C VAL A 82 11.16 -7.73 5.91
N SER A 83 9.98 -7.10 5.79
CA SER A 83 9.67 -5.90 6.55
C SER A 83 9.63 -6.15 8.04
N ALA A 84 9.10 -7.30 8.48
CA ALA A 84 9.11 -7.71 9.88
C ALA A 84 10.55 -7.90 10.41
N GLU A 85 11.44 -8.52 9.64
CA GLU A 85 12.85 -8.68 10.03
C GLU A 85 13.57 -7.33 10.12
N LEU A 86 13.43 -6.48 9.11
CA LEU A 86 14.08 -5.18 9.08
C LEU A 86 13.58 -4.24 10.18
N THR A 87 12.27 -4.26 10.45
CA THR A 87 11.68 -3.44 11.52
C THR A 87 12.17 -3.87 12.90
N THR A 88 12.20 -5.18 13.14
CA THR A 88 12.68 -5.70 14.42
C THR A 88 14.19 -5.52 14.63
N ALA A 89 14.95 -5.45 13.51
CA ALA A 89 16.38 -5.17 13.55
C ALA A 89 16.70 -3.67 13.70
N MET A 90 15.90 -2.82 13.07
CA MET A 90 16.07 -1.37 13.05
C MET A 90 14.71 -0.68 13.19
N PRO A 91 14.19 -0.52 14.40
CA PRO A 91 12.93 0.16 14.69
C PRO A 91 13.14 1.68 14.59
N VAL A 92 13.06 2.22 13.37
CA VAL A 92 13.31 3.65 13.11
C VAL A 92 12.23 4.22 12.20
N GLU A 93 11.81 5.47 12.46
CA GLU A 93 10.92 6.19 11.55
C GLU A 93 11.55 6.31 10.15
N GLY A 94 10.72 6.21 9.10
CA GLY A 94 11.20 6.24 7.71
C GLY A 94 11.63 4.88 7.16
N GLY A 95 11.40 3.76 7.84
CA GLY A 95 11.63 2.35 7.50
C GLY A 95 12.41 2.08 6.20
N PHE A 96 11.73 2.00 5.05
CA PHE A 96 12.34 1.71 3.74
C PHE A 96 13.55 2.56 3.40
N TYR A 97 13.46 3.86 3.67
CA TYR A 97 14.53 4.82 3.45
C TYR A 97 15.77 4.48 4.31
N ARG A 98 15.58 4.32 5.62
CA ARG A 98 16.69 4.10 6.57
C ARG A 98 17.30 2.71 6.45
N TRP A 99 16.49 1.69 6.18
CA TRP A 99 17.00 0.32 5.93
C TRP A 99 17.86 0.26 4.69
N THR A 100 17.39 0.88 3.60
CA THR A 100 18.14 0.93 2.34
C THR A 100 19.42 1.78 2.49
N ARG A 101 19.34 2.89 3.22
CA ARG A 101 20.51 3.71 3.55
C ARG A 101 21.56 2.93 4.32
N ALA A 102 21.17 2.20 5.35
CA ALA A 102 22.08 1.35 6.13
C ALA A 102 22.72 0.24 5.30
N ALA A 103 21.98 -0.31 4.32
CA ALA A 103 22.49 -1.36 3.45
C ALA A 103 23.38 -0.82 2.32
N PHE A 104 22.97 0.22 1.62
CA PHE A 104 23.53 0.64 0.34
C PHE A 104 24.06 2.08 0.31
N GLY A 105 23.91 2.84 1.40
CA GLY A 105 24.35 4.23 1.51
C GLY A 105 23.29 5.23 1.07
N ASP A 106 23.67 6.50 1.15
CA ASP A 106 22.78 7.67 1.07
C ASP A 106 22.00 7.76 -0.24
N PHE A 107 22.65 7.51 -1.38
CA PHE A 107 21.99 7.59 -2.69
C PHE A 107 20.81 6.63 -2.80
N TRP A 108 21.03 5.36 -2.49
CA TRP A 108 19.98 4.35 -2.57
C TRP A 108 18.92 4.51 -1.49
N GLY A 109 19.34 4.96 -0.29
CA GLY A 109 18.40 5.34 0.76
C GLY A 109 17.46 6.44 0.30
N PHE A 110 18.02 7.55 -0.23
CA PHE A 110 17.21 8.63 -0.78
C PHE A 110 16.22 8.13 -1.84
N LEU A 111 16.68 7.30 -2.79
CA LEU A 111 15.82 6.77 -3.85
C LEU A 111 14.68 5.91 -3.29
N ALA A 112 14.94 5.05 -2.31
CA ALA A 112 13.90 4.25 -1.67
C ALA A 112 12.83 5.13 -1.00
N GLY A 113 13.23 6.17 -0.27
CA GLY A 113 12.34 7.15 0.33
C GLY A 113 11.55 7.95 -0.71
N TRP A 114 12.23 8.47 -1.73
CA TRP A 114 11.65 9.23 -2.81
C TRP A 114 10.60 8.43 -3.59
N TRP A 115 10.95 7.23 -4.03
CA TRP A 115 10.03 6.37 -4.78
C TRP A 115 8.83 5.91 -3.93
N ASN A 116 9.03 5.64 -2.64
CA ASN A 116 7.92 5.31 -1.75
C ASN A 116 6.98 6.50 -1.54
N TRP A 117 7.52 7.71 -1.37
CA TRP A 117 6.72 8.91 -1.25
C TRP A 117 5.97 9.23 -2.54
N THR A 118 6.66 9.22 -3.68
CA THR A 118 6.03 9.51 -4.98
C THR A 118 5.03 8.44 -5.42
N ALA A 119 5.23 7.16 -5.02
CA ALA A 119 4.23 6.12 -5.19
C ALA A 119 2.91 6.46 -4.47
N SER A 120 2.97 7.10 -3.30
CA SER A 120 1.79 7.52 -2.57
C SER A 120 0.96 8.57 -3.30
N PHE A 121 1.57 9.32 -4.24
CA PHE A 121 0.83 10.28 -5.05
C PHE A 121 -0.19 9.59 -5.95
N CYS A 122 0.18 8.43 -6.52
CA CYS A 122 -0.76 7.61 -7.28
C CYS A 122 -1.87 7.07 -6.37
N LEU A 123 -1.54 6.56 -5.18
CA LEU A 123 -2.54 6.00 -4.25
C LEU A 123 -3.56 7.04 -3.79
N GLY A 124 -3.10 8.26 -3.49
CA GLY A 124 -4.01 9.36 -3.13
C GLY A 124 -5.02 9.69 -4.25
N GLY A 125 -4.57 9.64 -5.51
CA GLY A 125 -5.44 9.75 -6.68
C GLY A 125 -6.39 8.56 -6.81
N VAL A 126 -5.87 7.34 -6.68
CA VAL A 126 -6.62 6.06 -6.78
C VAL A 126 -7.86 6.06 -5.89
N TYR A 127 -7.70 6.34 -4.60
CA TYR A 127 -8.84 6.25 -3.67
C TYR A 127 -9.88 7.35 -3.89
N GLY A 128 -9.46 8.53 -4.37
CA GLY A 128 -10.36 9.59 -4.82
C GLY A 128 -11.18 9.16 -6.04
N VAL A 129 -10.51 8.60 -7.05
CA VAL A 129 -11.13 8.08 -8.29
C VAL A 129 -12.09 6.93 -7.98
N LEU A 130 -11.67 5.94 -7.19
CA LEU A 130 -12.51 4.81 -6.78
C LEU A 130 -13.77 5.27 -6.05
N PHE A 131 -13.66 6.24 -5.15
CA PHE A 131 -14.83 6.80 -4.48
C PHE A 131 -15.83 7.37 -5.48
N ALA A 132 -15.36 8.14 -6.45
CA ALA A 132 -16.21 8.76 -7.48
C ALA A 132 -16.75 7.72 -8.49
N ASP A 133 -16.00 6.66 -8.81
CA ASP A 133 -16.47 5.57 -9.66
C ASP A 133 -17.65 4.83 -9.01
N TYR A 134 -17.58 4.52 -7.72
CA TYR A 134 -18.69 3.90 -6.99
C TYR A 134 -19.90 4.84 -6.85
N LEU A 135 -19.68 6.17 -6.82
CA LEU A 135 -20.77 7.14 -6.77
C LEU A 135 -21.57 7.19 -8.09
N LYS A 136 -21.02 6.68 -9.21
CA LYS A 136 -21.78 6.55 -10.47
C LYS A 136 -22.95 5.58 -10.37
N TYR A 137 -22.94 4.63 -9.44
CA TYR A 137 -24.05 3.70 -9.26
C TYR A 137 -25.40 4.43 -8.97
N PRO A 138 -25.50 5.35 -7.98
CA PRO A 138 -26.71 6.17 -7.80
C PRO A 138 -26.81 7.34 -8.78
N PHE A 139 -25.71 7.76 -9.42
CA PHE A 139 -25.65 8.88 -10.36
C PHE A 139 -25.04 8.46 -11.72
N PRO A 140 -25.73 7.60 -12.51
CA PRO A 140 -25.13 7.02 -13.72
C PRO A 140 -24.89 8.02 -14.87
N ARG A 141 -25.45 9.22 -14.78
CA ARG A 141 -25.23 10.33 -15.73
C ARG A 141 -24.12 11.29 -15.32
N MET A 142 -23.36 10.95 -14.27
CA MET A 142 -22.24 11.78 -13.82
C MET A 142 -21.25 12.01 -14.96
N SER A 143 -21.04 13.28 -15.27
CA SER A 143 -20.06 13.70 -16.28
C SER A 143 -18.63 13.48 -15.75
N TRP A 144 -17.67 13.47 -16.67
CA TRP A 144 -16.27 13.36 -16.32
C TRP A 144 -15.80 14.49 -15.35
N TRP A 145 -16.28 15.72 -15.55
CA TRP A 145 -15.99 16.86 -14.67
C TRP A 145 -16.56 16.69 -13.25
N GLU A 146 -17.78 16.21 -13.13
CA GLU A 146 -18.40 15.93 -11.83
C GLU A 146 -17.63 14.84 -11.10
N HIS A 147 -17.26 13.78 -11.80
CA HIS A 147 -16.41 12.70 -11.26
C HIS A 147 -15.07 13.25 -10.73
N TYR A 148 -14.38 14.08 -11.52
CA TYR A 148 -13.13 14.71 -11.10
C TYR A 148 -13.31 15.63 -9.90
N LEU A 149 -14.32 16.48 -9.91
CA LEU A 149 -14.62 17.39 -8.80
C LEU A 149 -14.97 16.65 -7.50
N VAL A 150 -15.69 15.54 -7.57
CA VAL A 150 -15.97 14.66 -6.43
C VAL A 150 -14.67 14.08 -5.87
N SER A 151 -13.80 13.57 -6.74
CA SER A 151 -12.50 13.02 -6.33
C SER A 151 -11.64 14.08 -5.63
N VAL A 152 -11.51 15.26 -6.21
CA VAL A 152 -10.74 16.39 -5.65
C VAL A 152 -11.39 16.91 -4.35
N GLY A 153 -12.71 16.98 -4.31
CA GLY A 153 -13.46 17.39 -3.10
C GLY A 153 -13.20 16.45 -1.91
N LEU A 154 -13.19 15.15 -2.16
CA LEU A 154 -12.84 14.17 -1.13
C LEU A 154 -11.38 14.31 -0.66
N ILE A 155 -10.44 14.46 -1.60
CA ILE A 155 -9.02 14.66 -1.28
C ILE A 155 -8.87 15.94 -0.43
N ALA A 156 -9.51 17.03 -0.81
CA ALA A 156 -9.45 18.29 -0.07
C ALA A 156 -10.05 18.18 1.35
N LEU A 157 -11.20 17.51 1.49
CA LEU A 157 -11.84 17.26 2.78
C LEU A 157 -10.93 16.46 3.72
N LEU A 158 -10.38 15.34 3.24
CA LEU A 158 -9.51 14.50 4.07
C LEU A 158 -8.15 15.14 4.35
N THR A 159 -7.64 15.97 3.43
CA THR A 159 -6.48 16.83 3.67
C THR A 159 -6.73 17.76 4.84
N TRP A 160 -7.86 18.45 4.86
CA TRP A 160 -8.25 19.35 5.94
C TRP A 160 -8.38 18.61 7.28
N VAL A 161 -9.01 17.41 7.29
CA VAL A 161 -9.11 16.55 8.48
C VAL A 161 -7.73 16.19 9.03
N ASN A 162 -6.80 15.77 8.14
CA ASN A 162 -5.45 15.36 8.53
C ASN A 162 -4.57 16.54 8.99
N VAL A 163 -4.70 17.72 8.38
CA VAL A 163 -4.03 18.94 8.86
C VAL A 163 -4.46 19.29 10.28
N ARG A 164 -5.74 19.08 10.61
CA ARG A 164 -6.26 19.27 11.98
C ARG A 164 -5.89 18.17 12.96
N GLY A 165 -5.27 17.09 12.50
CA GLY A 165 -4.87 15.97 13.34
C GLY A 165 -6.05 15.18 13.93
N ILE A 166 -7.23 15.20 13.27
CA ILE A 166 -8.39 14.45 13.70
C ILE A 166 -8.16 12.97 13.37
N GLN A 167 -8.08 12.14 14.40
CA GLN A 167 -7.94 10.69 14.27
C GLN A 167 -9.28 10.01 14.55
N LEU A 168 -9.64 9.02 13.71
CA LEU A 168 -10.75 8.13 14.00
C LEU A 168 -10.37 7.23 15.17
N VAL A 169 -11.24 7.17 16.18
CA VAL A 169 -11.05 6.28 17.33
C VAL A 169 -11.17 4.82 16.85
N GLY A 170 -10.33 3.93 17.38
CA GLY A 170 -10.24 2.54 16.91
C GLY A 170 -11.56 1.76 16.88
N GLN A 171 -12.49 2.04 17.81
CA GLN A 171 -13.84 1.43 17.81
C GLN A 171 -14.67 1.83 16.59
N VAL A 172 -14.57 3.09 16.15
CA VAL A 172 -15.26 3.58 14.95
C VAL A 172 -14.69 2.92 13.71
N ALA A 173 -13.35 2.80 13.62
CA ALA A 173 -12.68 2.10 12.51
C ALA A 173 -13.15 0.64 12.42
N THR A 174 -13.21 -0.07 13.56
CA THR A 174 -13.72 -1.46 13.61
C THR A 174 -15.17 -1.57 13.15
N ALA A 175 -16.04 -0.67 13.61
CA ALA A 175 -17.46 -0.67 13.22
C ALA A 175 -17.62 -0.40 11.71
N LEU A 176 -16.85 0.51 11.15
CA LEU A 176 -16.86 0.80 9.72
C LEU A 176 -16.38 -0.40 8.89
N GLU A 177 -15.36 -1.11 9.36
CA GLU A 177 -14.86 -2.29 8.67
C GLU A 177 -15.87 -3.44 8.67
N ILE A 178 -16.53 -3.69 9.79
CA ILE A 178 -17.64 -4.64 9.86
C ILE A 178 -18.74 -4.22 8.86
N PHE A 179 -19.11 -2.94 8.84
CA PHE A 179 -20.11 -2.41 7.90
C PHE A 179 -19.74 -2.65 6.43
N ILE A 180 -18.45 -2.55 6.09
CA ILE A 180 -17.92 -2.79 4.73
C ILE A 180 -18.05 -4.26 4.33
N PHE A 181 -17.75 -5.18 5.24
CA PHE A 181 -17.73 -6.62 4.90
C PHE A 181 -19.09 -7.30 4.93
N ILE A 182 -20.09 -6.76 5.64
CA ILE A 182 -21.45 -7.35 5.68
C ILE A 182 -22.06 -7.51 4.26
N PRO A 183 -22.13 -6.46 3.40
CA PRO A 183 -22.72 -6.61 2.07
C PRO A 183 -21.89 -7.51 1.16
N VAL A 184 -20.55 -7.56 1.35
CA VAL A 184 -19.66 -8.47 0.62
C VAL A 184 -19.99 -9.92 0.96
N ILE A 185 -20.08 -10.24 2.25
CA ILE A 185 -20.45 -11.60 2.73
C ILE A 185 -21.86 -11.94 2.27
N ALA A 186 -22.82 -11.03 2.40
CA ALA A 186 -24.20 -11.25 1.95
C ALA A 186 -24.25 -11.56 0.45
N MET A 187 -23.50 -10.80 -0.38
CA MET A 187 -23.40 -11.06 -1.80
C MET A 187 -22.87 -12.46 -2.09
N VAL A 188 -21.78 -12.85 -1.44
CA VAL A 188 -21.17 -14.18 -1.61
C VAL A 188 -22.16 -15.30 -1.22
N VAL A 189 -22.82 -15.18 -0.07
CA VAL A 189 -23.78 -16.19 0.41
C VAL A 189 -24.96 -16.34 -0.54
N ILE A 190 -25.54 -15.22 -1.00
CA ILE A 190 -26.67 -15.24 -1.93
C ILE A 190 -26.23 -15.81 -3.29
N ALA A 191 -25.04 -15.46 -3.77
CA ALA A 191 -24.50 -15.91 -5.04
C ALA A 191 -24.39 -17.44 -5.12
N PHE A 192 -24.07 -18.14 -4.03
CA PHE A 192 -24.06 -19.62 -4.00
C PHE A 192 -25.41 -20.25 -4.34
N THR A 193 -26.52 -19.54 -4.11
CA THR A 193 -27.86 -20.01 -4.50
C THR A 193 -28.24 -19.62 -5.94
N ARG A 194 -27.43 -18.80 -6.59
CA ARG A 194 -27.69 -18.23 -7.94
C ARG A 194 -26.52 -18.46 -8.89
N TRP A 195 -25.87 -19.60 -8.77
CA TRP A 195 -24.73 -19.97 -9.61
C TRP A 195 -25.20 -20.43 -10.99
N HIS A 196 -25.00 -19.61 -12.02
CA HIS A 196 -25.48 -19.86 -13.38
C HIS A 196 -24.36 -19.92 -14.41
N PHE A 197 -23.22 -19.31 -14.15
CA PHE A 197 -22.12 -19.17 -15.09
C PHE A 197 -20.86 -19.89 -14.59
N ASN A 198 -19.98 -20.27 -15.53
CA ASN A 198 -18.65 -20.77 -15.20
C ASN A 198 -17.72 -19.58 -14.91
N PRO A 199 -17.30 -19.34 -13.65
CA PRO A 199 -16.50 -18.18 -13.27
C PRO A 199 -15.05 -18.22 -13.81
N PHE A 200 -14.60 -19.37 -14.33
CA PHE A 200 -13.27 -19.55 -14.88
C PHE A 200 -13.22 -19.39 -16.41
N HIS A 201 -14.34 -19.12 -17.07
CA HIS A 201 -14.40 -19.02 -18.51
C HIS A 201 -14.85 -17.62 -18.95
N PRO A 202 -14.13 -17.01 -19.96
CA PRO A 202 -12.91 -17.52 -20.57
C PRO A 202 -11.72 -17.48 -19.61
N TRP A 203 -10.76 -18.40 -19.80
CA TRP A 203 -9.55 -18.42 -18.97
C TRP A 203 -8.71 -17.15 -19.15
N LEU A 204 -8.55 -16.70 -20.38
CA LEU A 204 -7.87 -15.49 -20.82
C LEU A 204 -8.80 -14.63 -21.68
N VAL A 205 -8.52 -13.35 -21.75
CA VAL A 205 -9.23 -12.46 -22.69
C VAL A 205 -8.96 -12.93 -24.13
N PRO A 206 -10.00 -13.24 -24.93
CA PRO A 206 -9.83 -13.69 -26.30
C PRO A 206 -9.10 -12.64 -27.16
N HIS A 207 -8.29 -13.11 -28.11
CA HIS A 207 -7.59 -12.28 -29.11
C HIS A 207 -6.57 -11.25 -28.58
N GLN A 208 -6.21 -11.28 -27.30
CA GLN A 208 -5.11 -10.47 -26.80
C GLN A 208 -3.77 -11.22 -26.86
N ALA A 209 -2.69 -10.48 -27.14
CA ALA A 209 -1.35 -11.05 -27.08
C ALA A 209 -1.08 -11.49 -25.62
N THR A 210 -0.67 -12.75 -25.44
CA THR A 210 -0.51 -13.43 -24.14
C THR A 210 0.29 -12.61 -23.13
N PHE A 211 1.28 -11.85 -23.59
CA PHE A 211 2.13 -11.07 -22.70
C PHE A 211 1.45 -9.79 -22.15
N LYS A 212 0.52 -9.18 -22.90
CA LYS A 212 -0.22 -7.99 -22.46
C LYS A 212 -1.22 -8.28 -21.34
N ILE A 213 -1.62 -9.54 -21.20
CA ILE A 213 -2.52 -10.01 -20.14
C ILE A 213 -1.86 -9.87 -18.76
N PHE A 214 -0.53 -9.98 -18.71
CA PHE A 214 0.26 -9.80 -17.48
C PHE A 214 0.49 -8.32 -17.09
N GLY A 215 -0.04 -7.35 -17.84
CA GLY A 215 0.18 -5.93 -17.59
C GLY A 215 -0.69 -5.35 -16.47
N VAL A 216 -1.80 -4.73 -16.86
CA VAL A 216 -2.66 -3.98 -15.92
C VAL A 216 -3.29 -4.88 -14.87
N GLY A 217 -3.78 -6.06 -15.24
CA GLY A 217 -4.39 -7.00 -14.30
C GLY A 217 -3.42 -7.49 -13.23
N LEU A 218 -2.17 -7.83 -13.60
CA LEU A 218 -1.14 -8.20 -12.63
C LEU A 218 -0.77 -7.00 -11.74
N ALA A 219 -0.65 -5.79 -12.31
CA ALA A 219 -0.37 -4.58 -11.55
C ALA A 219 -1.46 -4.30 -10.49
N LEU A 220 -2.72 -4.43 -10.86
CA LEU A 220 -3.86 -4.34 -9.93
C LEU A 220 -3.77 -5.40 -8.83
N GLY A 221 -3.46 -6.65 -9.18
CA GLY A 221 -3.27 -7.73 -8.21
C GLY A 221 -2.13 -7.46 -7.23
N LEU A 222 -0.99 -6.97 -7.71
CA LEU A 222 0.14 -6.59 -6.84
C LEU A 222 -0.24 -5.43 -5.92
N TRP A 223 -1.01 -4.45 -6.41
CA TRP A 223 -1.52 -3.36 -5.58
C TRP A 223 -2.45 -3.85 -4.48
N LEU A 224 -3.42 -4.72 -4.78
CA LEU A 224 -4.36 -5.29 -3.80
C LEU A 224 -3.64 -6.01 -2.65
N TYR A 225 -2.53 -6.67 -2.95
CA TYR A 225 -1.70 -7.38 -1.96
C TYR A 225 -0.48 -6.58 -1.46
N SER A 226 -0.49 -5.25 -1.60
CA SER A 226 0.50 -4.34 -1.04
C SER A 226 -0.04 -3.66 0.24
N GLY A 227 0.87 -3.20 1.12
CA GLY A 227 0.49 -2.48 2.35
C GLY A 227 0.85 -3.22 3.64
N TYR A 228 1.04 -4.53 3.61
CA TYR A 228 1.40 -5.34 4.78
C TYR A 228 2.71 -4.91 5.45
N GLU A 229 3.60 -4.32 4.70
CA GLU A 229 4.88 -3.77 5.17
C GLU A 229 4.73 -2.49 6.00
N GLN A 230 3.58 -1.80 5.91
CA GLN A 230 3.29 -0.62 6.74
C GLN A 230 3.19 -0.98 8.25
N LEU A 231 3.00 -2.25 8.56
CA LEU A 231 3.07 -2.76 9.94
C LEU A 231 4.44 -2.61 10.58
N SER A 232 5.45 -2.33 9.80
CA SER A 232 6.75 -1.94 10.31
C SER A 232 6.67 -0.77 11.30
N THR A 233 5.66 0.09 11.17
CA THR A 233 5.47 1.24 12.07
C THR A 233 4.95 0.86 13.47
N VAL A 234 4.39 -0.34 13.65
CA VAL A 234 3.82 -0.80 14.94
C VAL A 234 4.57 -1.99 15.54
N ALA A 235 5.71 -2.38 14.97
CA ALA A 235 6.44 -3.57 15.42
C ALA A 235 6.95 -3.49 16.85
N GLU A 236 7.27 -2.30 17.34
CA GLU A 236 7.71 -2.08 18.72
C GLU A 236 6.60 -2.30 19.76
N GLU A 237 5.34 -2.12 19.32
CA GLU A 237 4.16 -2.26 20.14
C GLU A 237 3.65 -3.70 20.20
N VAL A 238 4.24 -4.63 19.43
CA VAL A 238 3.80 -6.02 19.33
C VAL A 238 4.41 -6.90 20.42
N GLU A 239 3.57 -7.69 21.06
CA GLU A 239 4.01 -8.68 22.03
C GLU A 239 4.63 -9.90 21.32
N ASN A 240 5.85 -10.30 21.71
CA ASN A 240 6.59 -11.43 21.13
C ASN A 240 6.62 -11.44 19.59
N PRO A 241 7.22 -10.44 18.94
CA PRO A 241 7.14 -10.25 17.47
C PRO A 241 7.59 -11.48 16.69
N GLN A 242 8.58 -12.25 17.17
CA GLN A 242 9.03 -13.51 16.54
C GLN A 242 7.92 -14.54 16.34
N ARG A 243 6.96 -14.61 17.26
CA ARG A 243 5.83 -15.54 17.20
C ARG A 243 4.57 -14.90 16.63
N SER A 244 4.35 -13.63 16.94
CA SER A 244 3.13 -12.91 16.58
C SER A 244 3.07 -12.58 15.08
N TYR A 245 4.18 -12.17 14.44
CA TYR A 245 4.19 -11.86 13.02
C TYR A 245 3.86 -13.06 12.11
N PRO A 246 4.53 -14.23 12.22
CA PRO A 246 4.19 -15.37 11.38
C PRO A 246 2.75 -15.86 11.59
N ARG A 247 2.27 -15.82 12.83
CA ARG A 247 0.89 -16.23 13.14
C ARG A 247 -0.13 -15.24 12.59
N ALA A 248 0.13 -13.95 12.70
CA ALA A 248 -0.73 -12.92 12.13
C ALA A 248 -0.79 -13.06 10.61
N LEU A 249 0.33 -13.24 9.92
CA LEU A 249 0.36 -13.48 8.47
C LEU A 249 -0.38 -14.75 8.09
N ALA A 250 -0.22 -15.83 8.86
CA ALA A 250 -0.93 -17.09 8.62
C ALA A 250 -2.46 -16.96 8.74
N LEU A 251 -2.96 -15.97 9.47
CA LEU A 251 -4.40 -15.68 9.59
C LEU A 251 -4.85 -14.62 8.56
N VAL A 252 -4.09 -13.54 8.41
CA VAL A 252 -4.49 -12.40 7.55
C VAL A 252 -4.41 -12.76 6.07
N VAL A 253 -3.41 -13.51 5.63
CA VAL A 253 -3.27 -13.86 4.20
C VAL A 253 -4.45 -14.68 3.68
N PRO A 254 -4.87 -15.79 4.33
CA PRO A 254 -6.09 -16.51 3.91
C PRO A 254 -7.35 -15.64 3.98
N LEU A 255 -7.46 -14.77 4.99
CA LEU A 255 -8.58 -13.85 5.12
C LEU A 255 -8.63 -12.84 3.97
N SER A 256 -7.48 -12.28 3.59
CA SER A 256 -7.39 -11.36 2.44
C SER A 256 -7.65 -12.06 1.11
N ILE A 257 -7.16 -13.31 0.94
CA ILE A 257 -7.50 -14.13 -0.23
C ILE A 257 -9.02 -14.30 -0.29
N ALA A 258 -9.66 -14.69 0.81
CA ALA A 258 -11.11 -14.88 0.86
C ALA A 258 -11.85 -13.57 0.56
N ALA A 259 -11.37 -12.43 1.09
CA ALA A 259 -11.98 -11.12 0.91
C ALA A 259 -11.93 -10.61 -0.53
N TYR A 260 -10.98 -11.05 -1.35
CA TYR A 260 -10.88 -10.70 -2.76
C TYR A 260 -11.42 -11.80 -3.68
N PHE A 261 -11.04 -13.04 -3.43
CA PHE A 261 -11.36 -14.17 -4.28
C PHE A 261 -12.85 -14.53 -4.26
N LEU A 262 -13.47 -14.61 -3.08
CA LEU A 262 -14.86 -15.04 -2.96
C LEU A 262 -15.85 -14.06 -3.61
N PRO A 263 -15.74 -12.73 -3.44
CA PRO A 263 -16.60 -11.78 -4.13
C PRO A 263 -16.41 -11.79 -5.66
N ALA A 264 -15.16 -11.91 -6.12
CA ALA A 264 -14.88 -12.03 -7.56
C ALA A 264 -15.50 -13.31 -8.14
N LEU A 265 -15.30 -14.45 -7.48
CA LEU A 265 -15.90 -15.73 -7.83
C LEU A 265 -17.43 -15.65 -7.85
N ALA A 266 -18.03 -15.08 -6.80
CA ALA A 266 -19.47 -14.92 -6.64
C ALA A 266 -20.08 -14.04 -7.74
N GLY A 267 -19.46 -12.90 -8.02
CA GLY A 267 -19.87 -12.00 -9.09
C GLY A 267 -19.81 -12.67 -10.45
N LEU A 268 -18.70 -13.32 -10.79
CA LEU A 268 -18.53 -14.04 -12.06
C LEU A 268 -19.51 -15.21 -12.22
N ALA A 269 -19.76 -15.97 -11.14
CA ALA A 269 -20.65 -17.12 -11.16
C ALA A 269 -22.12 -16.77 -11.26
N SER A 270 -22.53 -15.60 -10.77
CA SER A 270 -23.97 -15.24 -10.64
C SER A 270 -24.39 -14.07 -11.53
N ALA A 271 -23.59 -13.01 -11.65
CA ALA A 271 -23.88 -11.88 -12.54
C ALA A 271 -23.41 -12.14 -13.98
N GLY A 272 -22.36 -12.94 -14.18
CA GLY A 272 -21.79 -13.20 -15.50
C GLY A 272 -21.22 -11.95 -16.15
N ASN A 273 -21.44 -11.82 -17.47
CA ASN A 273 -21.10 -10.63 -18.28
C ASN A 273 -19.71 -10.03 -17.96
N TRP A 274 -18.70 -10.89 -17.88
CA TRP A 274 -17.34 -10.54 -17.46
C TRP A 274 -16.72 -9.40 -18.30
N ASP A 275 -17.12 -9.27 -19.55
CA ASP A 275 -16.68 -8.24 -20.51
C ASP A 275 -17.24 -6.84 -20.21
N GLN A 276 -18.26 -6.76 -19.38
CA GLN A 276 -18.88 -5.49 -18.93
C GLN A 276 -18.35 -5.01 -17.57
N TRP A 277 -17.49 -5.79 -16.93
CA TRP A 277 -16.92 -5.38 -15.68
C TRP A 277 -16.06 -4.13 -15.84
N HIS A 278 -16.21 -3.19 -14.95
CA HIS A 278 -15.48 -1.93 -14.87
C HIS A 278 -15.37 -1.52 -13.41
N THR A 279 -14.50 -0.60 -13.09
CA THR A 279 -14.39 -0.08 -11.72
C THR A 279 -15.75 0.37 -11.20
N GLY A 280 -16.17 -0.17 -10.06
CA GLY A 280 -17.50 0.08 -9.45
C GLY A 280 -18.55 -0.99 -9.77
N PHE A 281 -18.25 -1.98 -10.61
CA PHE A 281 -19.20 -3.02 -11.04
C PHE A 281 -19.72 -3.89 -9.89
N PHE A 282 -19.01 -4.00 -8.75
CA PHE A 282 -19.53 -4.76 -7.61
C PHE A 282 -20.87 -4.26 -7.09
N SER A 283 -21.19 -2.99 -7.25
CA SER A 283 -22.52 -2.46 -6.92
C SER A 283 -23.61 -3.03 -7.82
N ASP A 284 -23.32 -3.13 -9.14
CA ASP A 284 -24.23 -3.71 -10.13
C ASP A 284 -24.35 -5.23 -9.95
N ALA A 285 -23.25 -5.92 -9.74
CA ALA A 285 -23.24 -7.34 -9.43
C ALA A 285 -24.05 -7.65 -8.17
N ALA A 286 -23.86 -6.89 -7.11
CA ALA A 286 -24.62 -7.02 -5.87
C ALA A 286 -26.14 -6.77 -6.09
N ARG A 287 -26.48 -5.77 -6.94
CA ARG A 287 -27.87 -5.53 -7.33
C ARG A 287 -28.48 -6.70 -8.10
N MET A 288 -27.76 -7.29 -9.06
CA MET A 288 -28.21 -8.45 -9.82
C MET A 288 -28.40 -9.67 -8.91
N ILE A 289 -27.51 -9.85 -7.94
CA ILE A 289 -27.50 -11.01 -7.04
C ILE A 289 -28.55 -10.86 -5.92
N GLY A 290 -28.61 -9.72 -5.24
CA GLY A 290 -29.41 -9.55 -4.03
C GLY A 290 -30.46 -8.43 -4.10
N GLY A 291 -30.56 -7.71 -5.24
CA GLY A 291 -31.51 -6.61 -5.41
C GLY A 291 -30.93 -5.24 -5.02
N ALA A 292 -31.75 -4.20 -5.17
CA ALA A 292 -31.33 -2.80 -5.04
C ALA A 292 -30.71 -2.48 -3.67
N TRP A 293 -31.22 -3.05 -2.58
CA TRP A 293 -30.71 -2.83 -1.22
C TRP A 293 -29.25 -3.25 -1.09
N LEU A 294 -28.89 -4.41 -1.67
CA LEU A 294 -27.53 -4.94 -1.61
C LEU A 294 -26.58 -4.12 -2.48
N GLY A 295 -27.01 -3.71 -3.69
CA GLY A 295 -26.22 -2.82 -4.55
C GLY A 295 -25.95 -1.46 -3.89
N THR A 296 -26.96 -0.85 -3.28
CA THR A 296 -26.79 0.41 -2.54
C THR A 296 -25.86 0.26 -1.33
N TRP A 297 -26.00 -0.83 -0.56
CA TRP A 297 -25.12 -1.07 0.58
C TRP A 297 -23.67 -1.35 0.12
N MET A 298 -23.49 -2.11 -0.97
CA MET A 298 -22.17 -2.34 -1.55
C MET A 298 -21.50 -1.02 -1.98
N THR A 299 -22.26 -0.12 -2.61
CA THR A 299 -21.77 1.22 -2.97
C THR A 299 -21.31 2.01 -1.74
N LEU A 300 -22.13 2.07 -0.70
CA LEU A 300 -21.77 2.76 0.55
C LEU A 300 -20.54 2.14 1.21
N ALA A 301 -20.46 0.81 1.22
CA ALA A 301 -19.30 0.09 1.74
C ALA A 301 -18.02 0.44 0.98
N ALA A 302 -18.07 0.47 -0.35
CA ALA A 302 -16.94 0.86 -1.19
C ALA A 302 -16.52 2.31 -0.95
N MET A 303 -17.47 3.22 -0.87
CA MET A 303 -17.19 4.64 -0.61
C MET A 303 -16.52 4.83 0.76
N ILE A 304 -17.03 4.19 1.81
CA ILE A 304 -16.45 4.25 3.17
C ILE A 304 -15.05 3.62 3.18
N GLY A 305 -14.85 2.47 2.53
CA GLY A 305 -13.54 1.83 2.42
C GLY A 305 -12.51 2.74 1.76
N ASN A 306 -12.87 3.38 0.64
CA ASN A 306 -11.98 4.31 -0.05
C ASN A 306 -11.67 5.58 0.77
N VAL A 307 -12.63 6.10 1.52
CA VAL A 307 -12.40 7.20 2.47
C VAL A 307 -11.39 6.79 3.55
N ALA A 308 -11.53 5.59 4.11
CA ALA A 308 -10.63 5.08 5.14
C ALA A 308 -9.20 4.88 4.58
N LEU A 309 -9.06 4.29 3.39
CA LEU A 309 -7.77 4.07 2.73
C LEU A 309 -7.09 5.38 2.33
N LEU A 310 -7.83 6.36 1.81
CA LEU A 310 -7.28 7.68 1.49
C LEU A 310 -6.80 8.41 2.75
N ASN A 311 -7.60 8.38 3.82
CA ASN A 311 -7.23 8.99 5.10
C ASN A 311 -5.95 8.34 5.66
N SER A 312 -5.87 7.02 5.63
CA SER A 312 -4.69 6.26 6.07
C SER A 312 -3.47 6.58 5.21
N THR A 313 -3.63 6.69 3.90
CA THR A 313 -2.57 7.08 2.96
C THR A 313 -2.03 8.47 3.29
N ILE A 314 -2.87 9.48 3.48
CA ILE A 314 -2.43 10.82 3.85
C ILE A 314 -1.66 10.78 5.18
N LEU A 315 -2.17 10.06 6.16
CA LEU A 315 -1.58 9.99 7.50
C LEU A 315 -0.18 9.32 7.49
N THR A 316 -0.02 8.23 6.76
CA THR A 316 1.22 7.41 6.79
C THR A 316 2.30 7.95 5.87
N THR A 317 1.93 8.39 4.67
CA THR A 317 2.91 8.74 3.62
C THR A 317 3.57 10.10 3.83
N THR A 318 2.93 11.02 4.54
CA THR A 318 3.50 12.34 4.83
C THR A 318 4.64 12.32 5.88
N ARG A 319 4.81 11.21 6.59
CA ARG A 319 5.95 11.02 7.50
C ARG A 319 7.28 10.79 6.76
N MET A 320 7.23 10.21 5.55
CA MET A 320 8.44 9.95 4.77
C MET A 320 9.16 11.24 4.35
N PRO A 321 8.51 12.22 3.65
CA PRO A 321 9.16 13.47 3.29
C PRO A 321 9.59 14.28 4.51
N PHE A 322 8.89 14.18 5.63
CA PHE A 322 9.27 14.78 6.90
C PHE A 322 10.62 14.22 7.39
N ALA A 323 10.77 12.90 7.48
CA ALA A 323 12.01 12.25 7.89
C ALA A 323 13.18 12.56 6.93
N MET A 324 12.91 12.56 5.61
CA MET A 324 13.93 12.92 4.62
C MET A 324 14.36 14.39 4.71
N ALA A 325 13.46 15.29 5.10
CA ALA A 325 13.77 16.71 5.32
C ALA A 325 14.56 16.91 6.64
N GLU A 326 14.22 16.17 7.70
CA GLU A 326 15.01 16.16 8.95
C GLU A 326 16.46 15.70 8.73
N ASP A 327 16.66 14.72 7.83
CA ASP A 327 17.99 14.23 7.46
C ASP A 327 18.69 15.16 6.41
N GLY A 328 18.08 16.29 6.03
CA GLY A 328 18.66 17.29 5.14
C GLY A 328 18.57 16.97 3.63
N TYR A 329 17.83 15.91 3.23
CA TYR A 329 17.65 15.55 1.81
C TYR A 329 16.55 16.33 1.12
N LEU A 330 15.56 16.81 1.84
CA LEU A 330 14.47 17.64 1.31
C LEU A 330 14.49 19.00 2.00
N PRO A 331 13.83 20.02 1.42
CA PRO A 331 13.79 21.34 2.01
C PRO A 331 13.23 21.31 3.43
N ASP A 332 13.88 22.05 4.35
CA ASP A 332 13.47 22.19 5.78
C ASP A 332 12.03 22.67 5.94
N LEU A 333 11.47 23.27 4.90
CA LEU A 333 10.08 23.70 4.85
C LEU A 333 9.10 22.56 5.14
N LEU A 334 9.44 21.31 4.74
CA LEU A 334 8.61 20.13 4.97
C LEU A 334 8.62 19.64 6.42
N THR A 335 9.57 20.10 7.24
CA THR A 335 9.60 19.81 8.68
C THR A 335 8.68 20.73 9.50
N ARG A 336 8.10 21.78 8.88
CA ARG A 336 7.25 22.73 9.59
C ARG A 336 5.96 22.08 10.07
N LYS A 337 5.78 22.09 11.39
CA LYS A 337 4.56 21.63 12.06
C LYS A 337 3.56 22.78 12.16
N HIS A 338 2.28 22.45 12.07
CA HIS A 338 1.21 23.43 12.26
C HIS A 338 1.22 23.93 13.71
N ALA A 339 1.21 25.25 13.94
CA ALA A 339 1.36 25.86 15.25
C ALA A 339 0.32 25.35 16.30
N ARG A 340 -0.91 25.11 15.87
CA ARG A 340 -1.98 24.64 16.78
C ARG A 340 -2.11 23.11 16.85
N TYR A 341 -1.88 22.38 15.76
CA TYR A 341 -2.20 20.95 15.67
C TYR A 341 -0.96 20.04 15.69
N GLY A 342 0.25 20.59 15.57
CA GLY A 342 1.50 19.82 15.58
C GLY A 342 1.72 18.92 14.35
N THR A 343 0.83 18.95 13.37
CA THR A 343 0.90 18.12 12.15
C THR A 343 1.85 18.71 11.12
N PRO A 344 2.51 17.90 10.27
CA PRO A 344 3.36 18.36 9.16
C PRO A 344 2.50 18.88 8.00
N TRP A 345 1.76 19.95 8.23
CA TRP A 345 0.71 20.45 7.34
C TRP A 345 1.17 20.72 5.91
N LEU A 346 2.41 21.18 5.76
CA LEU A 346 2.92 21.53 4.42
C LEU A 346 3.19 20.28 3.58
N ALA A 347 3.74 19.21 4.20
CA ALA A 347 3.93 17.93 3.53
C ALA A 347 2.56 17.30 3.15
N ILE A 348 1.55 17.45 4.02
CA ILE A 348 0.18 16.98 3.76
C ILE A 348 -0.42 17.72 2.56
N VAL A 349 -0.39 19.06 2.56
CA VAL A 349 -0.99 19.88 1.50
C VAL A 349 -0.24 19.71 0.18
N ALA A 350 1.08 19.68 0.19
CA ALA A 350 1.89 19.48 -1.02
C ALA A 350 1.56 18.11 -1.68
N SER A 351 1.46 17.04 -0.88
CA SER A 351 1.07 15.73 -1.40
C SER A 351 -0.37 15.75 -1.95
N ALA A 352 -1.30 16.40 -1.26
CA ALA A 352 -2.71 16.46 -1.66
C ALA A 352 -2.92 17.21 -2.99
N ILE A 353 -2.15 18.24 -3.27
CA ILE A 353 -2.18 18.95 -4.56
C ILE A 353 -1.82 17.97 -5.70
N ILE A 354 -0.80 17.13 -5.48
CA ILE A 354 -0.37 16.14 -6.47
C ILE A 354 -1.42 15.03 -6.61
N TYR A 355 -2.02 14.56 -5.49
CA TYR A 355 -3.13 13.59 -5.53
C TYR A 355 -4.28 14.12 -6.39
N ALA A 356 -4.68 15.37 -6.16
CA ALA A 356 -5.75 16.03 -6.92
C ALA A 356 -5.40 16.13 -8.41
N ALA A 357 -4.17 16.52 -8.77
CA ALA A 357 -3.73 16.57 -10.15
C ALA A 357 -3.75 15.18 -10.81
N LEU A 358 -3.33 14.13 -10.09
CA LEU A 358 -3.30 12.77 -10.60
C LEU A 358 -4.70 12.12 -10.67
N ALA A 359 -5.67 12.58 -9.90
CA ALA A 359 -7.06 12.09 -9.96
C ALA A 359 -7.76 12.34 -11.31
N TRP A 360 -7.09 13.02 -12.23
CA TRP A 360 -7.49 13.13 -13.65
C TRP A 360 -7.34 11.82 -14.41
N GLN A 361 -6.48 10.93 -13.96
CA GLN A 361 -6.18 9.64 -14.60
C GLN A 361 -7.17 8.56 -14.17
N SER A 362 -7.28 7.50 -14.98
CA SER A 362 -8.04 6.31 -14.60
C SER A 362 -7.33 5.46 -13.54
N LEU A 363 -8.08 4.60 -12.83
CA LEU A 363 -7.55 3.65 -11.85
C LEU A 363 -6.38 2.84 -12.44
N GLY A 364 -6.58 2.22 -13.60
CA GLY A 364 -5.55 1.38 -14.21
C GLY A 364 -4.27 2.13 -14.58
N GLN A 365 -4.38 3.41 -14.99
CA GLN A 365 -3.23 4.26 -15.28
C GLN A 365 -2.45 4.59 -14.00
N LEU A 366 -3.14 4.99 -12.94
CA LEU A 366 -2.51 5.31 -11.65
C LEU A 366 -1.81 4.10 -11.06
N ILE A 367 -2.47 2.95 -11.03
CA ILE A 367 -1.90 1.71 -10.49
C ILE A 367 -0.71 1.24 -11.33
N SER A 368 -0.76 1.39 -12.64
CA SER A 368 0.36 1.00 -13.50
C SER A 368 1.64 1.79 -13.19
N VAL A 369 1.54 3.10 -12.99
CA VAL A 369 2.69 3.93 -12.58
C VAL A 369 3.10 3.64 -11.13
N TYR A 370 2.13 3.46 -10.23
CA TYR A 370 2.38 3.08 -8.84
C TYR A 370 3.25 1.82 -8.75
N ILE A 371 2.96 0.78 -9.53
CA ILE A 371 3.71 -0.48 -9.49
C ILE A 371 5.16 -0.32 -9.93
N TRP A 372 5.50 0.61 -10.82
CA TRP A 372 6.90 0.91 -11.15
C TRP A 372 7.67 1.40 -9.91
N LEU A 373 7.16 2.43 -9.25
CA LEU A 373 7.78 3.01 -8.06
C LEU A 373 7.79 2.02 -6.90
N ARG A 374 6.69 1.29 -6.73
CA ARG A 374 6.54 0.29 -5.68
C ARG A 374 7.50 -0.88 -5.86
N SER A 375 7.64 -1.39 -7.09
CA SER A 375 8.58 -2.45 -7.43
C SER A 375 10.02 -2.03 -7.14
N ALA A 376 10.42 -0.83 -7.54
CA ALA A 376 11.75 -0.31 -7.27
C ALA A 376 12.05 -0.23 -5.76
N THR A 377 11.11 0.31 -4.96
CA THR A 377 11.24 0.36 -3.49
C THR A 377 11.30 -1.05 -2.89
N THR A 378 10.44 -1.95 -3.34
CA THR A 378 10.39 -3.33 -2.85
C THR A 378 11.69 -4.08 -3.16
N ILE A 379 12.22 -3.97 -4.38
CA ILE A 379 13.50 -4.57 -4.77
C ILE A 379 14.63 -4.08 -3.85
N LEU A 380 14.73 -2.77 -3.61
CA LEU A 380 15.74 -2.23 -2.70
C LEU A 380 15.54 -2.76 -1.27
N THR A 381 14.30 -2.88 -0.80
CA THR A 381 14.00 -3.35 0.55
C THR A 381 14.39 -4.81 0.75
N VAL A 382 14.02 -5.72 -0.17
CA VAL A 382 14.38 -7.14 -0.03
C VAL A 382 15.88 -7.37 -0.19
N LEU A 383 16.54 -6.62 -1.08
CA LEU A 383 18.01 -6.64 -1.22
C LEU A 383 18.72 -6.06 0.02
N SER A 384 18.11 -5.06 0.69
CA SER A 384 18.64 -4.50 1.94
C SER A 384 18.65 -5.55 3.05
N ALA A 385 17.57 -6.31 3.22
CA ALA A 385 17.53 -7.40 4.20
C ALA A 385 18.60 -8.46 3.93
N TRP A 386 18.73 -8.89 2.66
CA TRP A 386 19.74 -9.86 2.26
C TRP A 386 21.17 -9.36 2.51
N LYS A 387 21.46 -8.09 2.16
CA LYS A 387 22.78 -7.49 2.39
C LYS A 387 23.09 -7.31 3.87
N LEU A 388 22.15 -6.77 4.66
CA LEU A 388 22.32 -6.53 6.09
C LEU A 388 22.48 -7.82 6.89
N ARG A 389 21.89 -8.93 6.46
CA ARG A 389 22.16 -10.24 7.07
C ARG A 389 23.61 -10.67 6.94
N ARG A 390 24.26 -10.34 5.82
CA ARG A 390 25.65 -10.71 5.54
C ARG A 390 26.66 -9.73 6.11
N SER A 391 26.37 -8.43 6.00
CA SER A 391 27.31 -7.38 6.40
C SER A 391 27.22 -7.03 7.89
N GLN A 392 26.08 -7.29 8.53
CA GLN A 392 25.82 -6.99 9.93
C GLN A 392 25.12 -8.18 10.63
N PRO A 393 25.79 -9.34 10.76
CA PRO A 393 25.22 -10.54 11.36
C PRO A 393 24.84 -10.33 12.83
N ASP A 394 25.57 -9.49 13.55
CA ASP A 394 25.39 -9.22 14.97
C ASP A 394 24.25 -8.23 15.28
N LEU A 395 23.57 -7.71 14.26
CA LEU A 395 22.44 -6.82 14.46
C LEU A 395 21.31 -7.58 15.18
N PRO A 396 20.80 -7.07 16.31
CA PRO A 396 19.75 -7.76 17.05
C PRO A 396 18.48 -7.85 16.21
N ARG A 397 17.96 -9.06 16.04
CA ARG A 397 16.73 -9.35 15.27
C ARG A 397 15.77 -10.12 16.15
N SER A 398 14.69 -9.48 16.57
CA SER A 398 13.63 -10.18 17.31
C SER A 398 12.82 -11.12 16.42
N PHE A 399 12.82 -10.89 15.11
CA PHE A 399 12.25 -11.77 14.10
C PHE A 399 13.28 -12.01 12.98
N VAL A 400 13.36 -13.25 12.52
CA VAL A 400 14.22 -13.67 11.41
C VAL A 400 13.38 -14.44 10.41
N VAL A 401 13.47 -14.09 9.12
CA VAL A 401 12.77 -14.83 8.06
C VAL A 401 13.09 -16.33 8.17
N PRO A 402 12.09 -17.19 8.30
CA PRO A 402 12.28 -18.62 8.48
C PRO A 402 12.87 -19.29 7.23
N GLY A 403 13.46 -20.50 7.41
CA GLY A 403 14.03 -21.29 6.29
C GLY A 403 15.48 -20.97 5.96
N GLY A 404 16.20 -20.19 6.76
CA GLY A 404 17.64 -19.93 6.59
C GLY A 404 17.96 -19.30 5.22
N ALA A 405 18.95 -19.86 4.50
CA ALA A 405 19.37 -19.36 3.19
C ALA A 405 18.29 -19.53 2.11
N ALA A 406 17.56 -20.65 2.12
CA ALA A 406 16.49 -20.92 1.16
C ALA A 406 15.30 -19.97 1.37
N GLY A 407 14.90 -19.73 2.64
CA GLY A 407 13.86 -18.76 2.96
C GLY A 407 14.24 -17.34 2.54
N MET A 408 15.50 -16.93 2.77
CA MET A 408 15.98 -15.64 2.31
C MET A 408 16.02 -15.54 0.78
N PHE A 409 16.44 -16.59 0.07
CA PHE A 409 16.37 -16.61 -1.39
C PHE A 409 14.94 -16.46 -1.89
N TYR A 410 13.98 -17.16 -1.30
CA TYR A 410 12.57 -17.06 -1.66
C TYR A 410 12.03 -15.63 -1.48
N VAL A 411 12.24 -15.01 -0.32
CA VAL A 411 11.68 -13.67 -0.03
C VAL A 411 12.36 -12.57 -0.85
N VAL A 412 13.52 -12.82 -1.42
CA VAL A 412 14.20 -11.90 -2.34
C VAL A 412 13.76 -12.16 -3.79
N ALA A 413 13.84 -13.41 -4.24
CA ALA A 413 13.61 -13.76 -5.65
C ALA A 413 12.15 -13.62 -6.07
N ALA A 414 11.18 -14.01 -5.23
CA ALA A 414 9.77 -14.02 -5.59
C ALA A 414 9.22 -12.60 -5.90
N PRO A 415 9.41 -11.57 -5.05
CA PRO A 415 8.95 -10.22 -5.38
C PRO A 415 9.67 -9.60 -6.56
N ILE A 416 10.97 -9.87 -6.73
CA ILE A 416 11.74 -9.38 -7.88
C ILE A 416 11.19 -9.98 -9.18
N LEU A 417 10.91 -11.28 -9.19
CA LEU A 417 10.32 -11.95 -10.35
C LEU A 417 8.94 -11.34 -10.69
N MET A 418 8.07 -11.17 -9.71
CA MET A 418 6.75 -10.56 -9.93
C MET A 418 6.85 -9.12 -10.42
N ALA A 419 7.77 -8.33 -9.87
CA ALA A 419 8.04 -6.98 -10.33
C ALA A 419 8.47 -6.97 -11.81
N ILE A 420 9.43 -7.81 -12.19
CA ILE A 420 9.90 -7.90 -13.58
C ILE A 420 8.75 -8.28 -14.52
N VAL A 421 7.95 -9.29 -14.18
CA VAL A 421 6.81 -9.72 -15.03
C VAL A 421 5.78 -8.59 -15.17
N ALA A 422 5.43 -7.90 -14.08
CA ALA A 422 4.48 -6.80 -14.12
C ALA A 422 4.98 -5.61 -14.96
N LEU A 423 6.28 -5.27 -14.83
CA LEU A 423 6.88 -4.15 -15.56
C LEU A 423 7.01 -4.46 -17.05
N LEU A 424 7.39 -5.68 -17.42
CA LEU A 424 7.48 -6.11 -18.82
C LEU A 424 6.11 -6.25 -19.49
N GLY A 425 5.05 -6.61 -18.73
CA GLY A 425 3.67 -6.68 -19.21
C GLY A 425 2.98 -5.32 -19.33
N GLY A 426 3.60 -4.24 -18.84
CA GLY A 426 3.04 -2.90 -18.84
C GLY A 426 2.74 -2.36 -20.24
N ASN A 427 1.69 -1.54 -20.37
CA ASN A 427 1.40 -0.82 -21.60
C ASN A 427 2.36 0.37 -21.79
N THR A 428 2.34 1.02 -22.94
CA THR A 428 3.21 2.15 -23.28
C THR A 428 3.09 3.30 -22.27
N PHE A 429 1.88 3.61 -21.80
CA PHE A 429 1.65 4.66 -20.79
C PHE A 429 2.33 4.29 -19.47
N ALA A 430 2.14 3.06 -18.99
CA ALA A 430 2.76 2.56 -17.77
C ALA A 430 4.29 2.59 -17.86
N THR A 431 4.84 2.16 -18.99
CA THR A 431 6.29 2.10 -19.20
C THR A 431 6.91 3.50 -19.23
N ILE A 432 6.33 4.41 -20.01
CA ILE A 432 6.84 5.79 -20.10
C ILE A 432 6.67 6.53 -18.77
N GLY A 433 5.45 6.51 -18.20
CA GLY A 433 5.15 7.19 -16.94
C GLY A 433 5.97 6.63 -15.77
N GLY A 434 6.09 5.30 -15.69
CA GLY A 434 6.89 4.62 -14.68
C GLY A 434 8.39 4.91 -14.82
N ALA A 435 8.93 4.85 -16.04
CA ALA A 435 10.33 5.18 -16.30
C ALA A 435 10.65 6.64 -15.94
N ILE A 436 9.79 7.59 -16.31
CA ILE A 436 9.92 8.99 -15.91
C ILE A 436 9.93 9.10 -14.37
N ALA A 437 8.96 8.47 -13.70
CA ALA A 437 8.84 8.52 -12.24
C ALA A 437 10.09 7.95 -11.54
N ILE A 438 10.69 6.88 -12.08
CA ILE A 438 11.93 6.30 -11.57
C ILE A 438 13.10 7.26 -11.77
N VAL A 439 13.26 7.83 -12.98
CA VAL A 439 14.41 8.67 -13.36
C VAL A 439 14.41 10.04 -12.64
N VAL A 440 13.24 10.56 -12.29
CA VAL A 440 13.13 11.83 -11.53
C VAL A 440 13.86 11.75 -10.19
N GLY A 441 13.85 10.60 -9.51
CA GLY A 441 14.53 10.44 -8.22
C GLY A 441 16.04 10.74 -8.26
N PRO A 442 16.83 10.07 -9.11
CA PRO A 442 18.25 10.38 -9.31
C PRO A 442 18.54 11.84 -9.70
N ILE A 443 17.69 12.42 -10.57
CA ILE A 443 17.84 13.82 -11.00
C ILE A 443 17.65 14.75 -9.79
N VAL A 444 16.58 14.56 -9.01
CA VAL A 444 16.31 15.38 -7.82
C VAL A 444 17.43 15.22 -6.79
N TYR A 445 17.92 14.02 -6.57
CA TYR A 445 19.08 13.80 -5.69
C TYR A 445 20.31 14.58 -6.13
N GLY A 446 20.64 14.54 -7.42
CA GLY A 446 21.78 15.29 -7.98
C GLY A 446 21.62 16.81 -7.79
N LEU A 447 20.43 17.36 -8.09
CA LEU A 447 20.14 18.78 -7.93
C LEU A 447 20.22 19.24 -6.47
N LEU A 448 19.72 18.44 -5.54
CA LEU A 448 19.76 18.75 -4.11
C LEU A 448 21.19 18.71 -3.56
N ARG A 449 22.02 17.76 -4.01
CA ARG A 449 23.45 17.72 -3.66
C ARG A 449 24.23 18.92 -4.15
N LEU A 450 23.96 19.38 -5.36
CA LEU A 450 24.59 20.61 -5.90
C LEU A 450 24.26 21.85 -5.08
N ARG A 451 23.05 21.89 -4.49
CA ARG A 451 22.58 23.02 -3.70
C ARG A 451 23.05 23.00 -2.24
N ASN A 452 23.36 21.83 -1.70
CA ASN A 452 23.72 21.65 -0.29
C ASN A 452 24.94 20.72 -0.14
N PRO A 453 26.19 21.23 -0.27
CA PRO A 453 27.40 20.41 -0.22
C PRO A 453 27.65 19.71 1.11
N ARG A 454 26.98 20.14 2.20
CA ARG A 454 27.14 19.55 3.55
C ARG A 454 26.74 18.07 3.67
N THR A 455 26.00 17.53 2.72
CA THR A 455 25.62 16.10 2.68
C THR A 455 26.66 15.23 1.94
N ALA A 456 27.78 15.81 1.50
CA ALA A 456 28.82 15.09 0.75
C ALA A 456 29.96 14.52 1.62
N GLU A 457 30.06 14.91 2.90
CA GLU A 457 31.18 14.55 3.79
C GLU A 457 30.84 13.55 4.89
N ASN A 458 29.63 12.96 4.87
CA ASN A 458 29.24 11.94 5.87
C ASN A 458 29.02 10.56 5.24
#